data_b2d5713bff16c22587e4b6ed5f7c0f61
#
_entry.id   b2d5713bff16c22587e4b6ed5f7c0f61
#
_cell.length_a   1.000
_cell.length_b   1.000
_cell.length_c   1.000
_cell.angle_alpha   90.00
_cell.angle_beta   90.00
_cell.angle_gamma   90.00
#
_symmetry.space_group_name_H-M   'P 1'
#
loop_
_entity.id
_entity.type
_entity.pdbx_description
1 polymer ?
#
loop_
_entity_poly.entity_id
_entity_poly.type
_entity_poly.pdbx_seq_one_letter_code
_entity_poly.pdbx_strand_id
1 'polypeptide(L)'
;MIKVINCNKKNYLSTLTKFLDIRRSENKTENKTILKILKDIKKNKYKGLLKYEKKYSKNSQIKLSSKQINLVVKSLDPKIRKAIDFAYKRILKFHTTQKVKDIFYKDNLNNKIEYKYVPIQSVGIYVPANLPSTLLMNAIPAKIAGVKRIV
;
A
#
# COMPACT_ATOMS: atom_id res chain seq x y z
N MET A 1 -16.55 15.30 23.43
CA MET A 1 -17.19 14.18 24.18
C MET A 1 -16.48 12.88 23.84
N ILE A 2 -16.06 12.12 24.84
CA ILE A 2 -15.38 10.82 24.65
C ILE A 2 -16.46 9.78 24.30
N LYS A 3 -16.30 9.06 23.20
CA LYS A 3 -17.19 7.97 22.81
C LYS A 3 -16.66 6.65 23.37
N VAL A 4 -17.46 5.99 24.21
CA VAL A 4 -17.12 4.70 24.82
C VAL A 4 -17.78 3.58 24.03
N ILE A 5 -17.00 2.55 23.65
CA ILE A 5 -17.48 1.34 22.98
C ILE A 5 -17.31 0.18 23.95
N ASN A 6 -18.43 -0.45 24.34
CA ASN A 6 -18.41 -1.59 25.25
C ASN A 6 -18.04 -2.88 24.49
N CYS A 7 -16.85 -3.42 24.76
CA CYS A 7 -16.30 -4.62 24.10
C CYS A 7 -17.01 -5.93 24.48
N ASN A 8 -17.82 -5.93 25.55
CA ASN A 8 -18.57 -7.14 25.96
C ASN A 8 -19.83 -7.38 25.10
N LYS A 9 -20.22 -6.42 24.25
CA LYS A 9 -21.35 -6.59 23.32
C LYS A 9 -20.90 -7.38 22.08
N LYS A 10 -21.70 -8.36 21.63
CA LYS A 10 -21.40 -9.20 20.45
C LYS A 10 -21.08 -8.43 19.17
N ASN A 11 -21.60 -7.20 19.03
CA ASN A 11 -21.42 -6.37 17.83
C ASN A 11 -20.39 -5.23 17.99
N TYR A 12 -19.51 -5.28 19.01
CA TYR A 12 -18.55 -4.19 19.26
C TYR A 12 -17.60 -3.95 18.10
N LEU A 13 -17.13 -5.02 17.40
CA LEU A 13 -16.25 -4.90 16.25
C LEU A 13 -16.90 -4.15 15.09
N SER A 14 -18.17 -4.45 14.77
CA SER A 14 -18.90 -3.72 13.72
C SER A 14 -19.12 -2.26 14.09
N THR A 15 -19.37 -1.96 15.37
CA THR A 15 -19.52 -0.61 15.89
C THR A 15 -18.21 0.17 15.81
N LEU A 16 -17.10 -0.47 16.18
CA LEU A 16 -15.76 0.10 16.08
C LEU A 16 -15.39 0.37 14.62
N THR A 17 -15.61 -0.58 13.72
CA THR A 17 -15.33 -0.44 12.28
C THR A 17 -16.12 0.74 11.70
N LYS A 18 -17.42 0.84 11.96
CA LYS A 18 -18.24 1.98 11.52
C LYS A 18 -17.71 3.32 12.04
N PHE A 19 -17.30 3.37 13.30
CA PHE A 19 -16.73 4.60 13.88
C PHE A 19 -15.41 5.00 13.20
N LEU A 20 -14.54 4.04 12.94
CA LEU A 20 -13.26 4.29 12.23
C LEU A 20 -13.49 4.70 10.77
N ASP A 21 -14.48 4.11 10.10
CA ASP A 21 -14.82 4.44 8.71
C ASP A 21 -15.38 5.87 8.59
N ILE A 22 -16.18 6.33 9.55
CA ILE A 22 -16.66 7.72 9.61
C ILE A 22 -15.46 8.68 9.69
N ARG A 23 -14.50 8.45 10.58
CA ARG A 23 -13.28 9.28 10.70
C ARG A 23 -12.44 9.31 9.42
N ARG A 24 -12.39 8.20 8.68
CA ARG A 24 -11.70 8.13 7.38
C ARG A 24 -12.43 8.87 6.27
N SER A 25 -13.74 9.07 6.42
CA SER A 25 -14.60 9.66 5.38
C SER A 25 -14.72 11.19 5.42
N GLU A 26 -14.23 11.85 6.47
CA GLU A 26 -14.45 13.28 6.70
C GLU A 26 -13.68 14.25 5.78
N ASN A 27 -12.78 13.77 4.90
CA ASN A 27 -12.02 14.62 3.96
C ASN A 27 -12.49 14.41 2.50
N LYS A 28 -13.76 14.71 2.20
CA LYS A 28 -14.31 14.44 0.88
C LYS A 28 -14.77 15.67 0.12
N THR A 29 -13.89 16.24 -0.67
CA THR A 29 -14.28 16.89 -1.93
C THR A 29 -14.58 15.78 -2.94
N GLU A 30 -15.81 15.27 -2.93
CA GLU A 30 -16.16 14.09 -3.71
C GLU A 30 -16.47 14.46 -5.16
N ASN A 31 -15.56 14.16 -6.08
CA ASN A 31 -15.87 14.13 -7.49
C ASN A 31 -16.90 13.01 -7.75
N LYS A 32 -18.14 13.38 -8.10
CA LYS A 32 -19.27 12.45 -8.34
C LYS A 32 -18.93 11.33 -9.34
N THR A 33 -18.09 11.62 -10.33
CA THR A 33 -17.63 10.67 -11.34
C THR A 33 -16.74 9.59 -10.69
N ILE A 34 -15.80 10.00 -9.83
CA ILE A 34 -14.90 9.05 -9.12
C ILE A 34 -15.72 8.14 -8.22
N LEU A 35 -16.69 8.69 -7.49
CA LEU A 35 -17.56 7.88 -6.63
C LEU A 35 -18.37 6.85 -7.40
N LYS A 36 -18.87 7.22 -8.59
CA LYS A 36 -19.60 6.29 -9.47
C LYS A 36 -18.68 5.13 -9.91
N ILE A 37 -17.45 5.45 -10.32
CA ILE A 37 -16.45 4.45 -10.70
C ILE A 37 -16.14 3.52 -9.53
N LEU A 38 -15.86 4.07 -8.35
CA LEU A 38 -15.56 3.27 -7.16
C LEU A 38 -16.71 2.36 -6.74
N LYS A 39 -17.97 2.84 -6.82
CA LYS A 39 -19.16 2.02 -6.55
C LYS A 39 -19.29 0.88 -7.55
N ASP A 40 -19.06 1.16 -8.84
CA ASP A 40 -19.12 0.13 -9.90
C ASP A 40 -18.02 -0.93 -9.70
N ILE A 41 -16.78 -0.51 -9.42
CA ILE A 41 -15.67 -1.45 -9.15
C ILE A 41 -15.94 -2.27 -7.88
N LYS A 42 -16.45 -1.66 -6.80
CA LYS A 42 -16.83 -2.41 -5.59
C LYS A 42 -17.86 -3.49 -5.87
N LYS A 43 -18.87 -3.19 -6.70
CA LYS A 43 -19.94 -4.13 -7.09
C LYS A 43 -19.45 -5.21 -8.04
N ASN A 44 -18.77 -4.82 -9.11
CA ASN A 44 -18.41 -5.70 -10.24
C ASN A 44 -16.96 -6.22 -10.17
N LYS A 45 -16.19 -5.83 -9.12
CA LYS A 45 -14.82 -6.30 -8.85
C LYS A 45 -13.92 -6.20 -10.10
N TYR A 46 -13.30 -7.33 -10.48
CA TYR A 46 -12.38 -7.38 -11.62
C TYR A 46 -13.02 -6.96 -12.94
N LYS A 47 -14.28 -7.35 -13.19
CA LYS A 47 -15.01 -6.93 -14.40
C LYS A 47 -15.20 -5.42 -14.48
N GLY A 48 -15.54 -4.79 -13.34
CA GLY A 48 -15.64 -3.35 -13.22
C GLY A 48 -14.31 -2.64 -13.48
N LEU A 49 -13.23 -3.14 -12.89
CA LEU A 49 -11.89 -2.61 -13.10
C LEU A 49 -11.47 -2.68 -14.57
N LEU A 50 -11.64 -3.84 -15.20
CA LEU A 50 -11.32 -4.06 -16.63
C LEU A 50 -12.12 -3.14 -17.56
N LYS A 51 -13.40 -2.88 -17.24
CA LYS A 51 -14.24 -1.95 -17.98
C LYS A 51 -13.64 -0.54 -18.03
N TYR A 52 -13.19 -0.04 -16.88
CA TYR A 52 -12.59 1.31 -16.81
C TYR A 52 -11.19 1.34 -17.37
N GLU A 53 -10.41 0.29 -17.22
CA GLU A 53 -9.09 0.16 -17.84
C GLU A 53 -9.19 0.21 -19.37
N LYS A 54 -10.13 -0.53 -19.97
CA LYS A 54 -10.41 -0.43 -21.41
C LYS A 54 -10.85 0.97 -21.84
N LYS A 55 -11.69 1.62 -21.02
CA LYS A 55 -12.24 2.93 -21.34
C LYS A 55 -11.19 4.04 -21.32
N TYR A 56 -10.32 4.07 -20.32
CA TYR A 56 -9.40 5.18 -20.07
C TYR A 56 -7.98 4.91 -20.54
N SER A 57 -7.48 3.68 -20.35
CA SER A 57 -6.11 3.31 -20.70
C SER A 57 -6.01 2.52 -22.02
N LYS A 58 -7.15 2.12 -22.60
CA LYS A 58 -7.25 1.26 -23.80
C LYS A 58 -6.60 -0.12 -23.62
N ASN A 59 -6.31 -0.53 -22.39
CA ASN A 59 -5.72 -1.82 -22.06
C ASN A 59 -6.80 -2.90 -21.93
N SER A 60 -6.53 -4.07 -22.49
CA SER A 60 -7.39 -5.26 -22.34
C SER A 60 -6.94 -6.19 -21.21
N GLN A 61 -5.78 -5.92 -20.63
CA GLN A 61 -5.16 -6.76 -19.60
C GLN A 61 -4.68 -5.89 -18.43
N ILE A 62 -5.08 -6.26 -17.20
CA ILE A 62 -4.70 -5.53 -15.98
C ILE A 62 -3.49 -6.18 -15.32
N LYS A 63 -3.42 -7.52 -15.36
CA LYS A 63 -2.36 -8.28 -14.71
C LYS A 63 -1.45 -8.93 -15.74
N LEU A 64 -0.17 -8.59 -15.67
CA LEU A 64 0.86 -9.24 -16.47
C LEU A 64 1.21 -10.61 -15.87
N SER A 65 1.42 -11.60 -16.75
CA SER A 65 1.94 -12.90 -16.35
C SER A 65 3.45 -12.82 -16.08
N SER A 66 3.96 -13.73 -15.24
CA SER A 66 5.41 -13.82 -14.98
C SER A 66 6.21 -14.03 -16.26
N LYS A 67 5.65 -14.75 -17.24
CA LYS A 67 6.30 -14.97 -18.56
C LYS A 67 6.47 -13.65 -19.32
N GLN A 68 5.43 -12.79 -19.35
CA GLN A 68 5.49 -11.48 -19.99
C GLN A 68 6.49 -10.57 -19.30
N ILE A 69 6.50 -10.54 -17.97
CA ILE A 69 7.47 -9.76 -17.18
C ILE A 69 8.89 -10.22 -17.49
N ASN A 70 9.15 -11.52 -17.48
CA ASN A 70 10.48 -12.07 -17.77
C ASN A 70 10.96 -11.75 -19.18
N LEU A 71 10.08 -11.76 -20.18
CA LEU A 71 10.43 -11.36 -21.54
C LEU A 71 10.87 -9.89 -21.60
N VAL A 72 10.08 -8.98 -20.99
CA VAL A 72 10.44 -7.56 -20.94
C VAL A 72 11.75 -7.33 -20.20
N VAL A 73 11.96 -7.99 -19.06
CA VAL A 73 13.21 -7.87 -18.30
C VAL A 73 14.43 -8.37 -19.11
N LYS A 74 14.27 -9.43 -19.91
CA LYS A 74 15.34 -9.93 -20.78
C LYS A 74 15.66 -9.00 -21.95
N SER A 75 14.65 -8.29 -22.47
CA SER A 75 14.83 -7.34 -23.59
C SER A 75 15.31 -5.95 -23.15
N LEU A 76 15.42 -5.71 -21.84
CA LEU A 76 15.85 -4.41 -21.32
C LEU A 76 17.33 -4.14 -21.65
N ASP A 77 17.63 -2.93 -22.12
CA ASP A 77 19.01 -2.50 -22.39
C ASP A 77 19.88 -2.72 -21.14
N PRO A 78 21.03 -3.40 -21.28
CA PRO A 78 21.95 -3.66 -20.16
C PRO A 78 22.41 -2.41 -19.41
N LYS A 79 22.54 -1.27 -20.09
CA LYS A 79 22.90 0.02 -19.47
C LYS A 79 21.80 0.51 -18.55
N ILE A 80 20.54 0.44 -19.01
CA ILE A 80 19.36 0.83 -18.22
C ILE A 80 19.23 -0.11 -17.01
N ARG A 81 19.41 -1.41 -17.21
CA ARG A 81 19.38 -2.40 -16.13
C ARG A 81 20.42 -2.10 -15.06
N LYS A 82 21.67 -1.83 -15.45
CA LYS A 82 22.75 -1.46 -14.53
C LYS A 82 22.43 -0.18 -13.75
N ALA A 83 21.83 0.81 -14.40
CA ALA A 83 21.42 2.06 -13.75
C ALA A 83 20.32 1.83 -12.70
N ILE A 84 19.32 1.00 -13.02
CA ILE A 84 18.25 0.61 -12.08
C ILE A 84 18.83 -0.15 -10.90
N ASP A 85 19.70 -1.15 -11.14
CA ASP A 85 20.35 -1.93 -10.08
C ASP A 85 21.22 -1.06 -9.18
N PHE A 86 21.91 -0.08 -9.73
CA PHE A 86 22.71 0.87 -8.97
C PHE A 86 21.81 1.76 -8.08
N ALA A 87 20.75 2.32 -8.63
CA ALA A 87 19.78 3.12 -7.87
C ALA A 87 19.13 2.28 -6.76
N TYR A 88 18.69 1.05 -7.07
CA TYR A 88 18.12 0.11 -6.11
C TYR A 88 19.05 -0.10 -4.91
N LYS A 89 20.32 -0.42 -5.14
CA LYS A 89 21.30 -0.67 -4.07
C LYS A 89 21.49 0.55 -3.17
N ARG A 90 21.55 1.75 -3.74
CA ARG A 90 21.72 2.99 -2.99
C ARG A 90 20.50 3.31 -2.13
N ILE A 91 19.31 3.23 -2.70
CA ILE A 91 18.04 3.47 -2.01
C ILE A 91 17.87 2.43 -0.88
N LEU A 92 18.12 1.15 -1.18
CA LEU A 92 18.06 0.09 -0.18
C LEU A 92 18.99 0.36 1.00
N LYS A 93 20.27 0.69 0.72
CA LYS A 93 21.27 0.99 1.76
C LYS A 93 20.80 2.12 2.65
N PHE A 94 20.33 3.22 2.08
CA PHE A 94 19.85 4.38 2.85
C PHE A 94 18.63 4.01 3.71
N HIS A 95 17.59 3.43 3.13
CA HIS A 95 16.37 3.13 3.88
C HIS A 95 16.53 2.02 4.93
N THR A 96 17.53 1.14 4.76
CA THR A 96 17.86 0.14 5.80
C THR A 96 18.32 0.82 7.10
N THR A 97 18.98 1.99 7.03
CA THR A 97 19.37 2.74 8.23
C THR A 97 18.20 3.38 8.97
N GLN A 98 17.05 3.53 8.30
CA GLN A 98 15.83 4.12 8.87
C GLN A 98 14.94 3.08 9.57
N LYS A 99 15.33 1.81 9.55
CA LYS A 99 14.55 0.75 10.20
C LYS A 99 14.55 0.99 11.72
N VAL A 100 13.38 1.31 12.26
CA VAL A 100 13.16 1.51 13.69
C VAL A 100 13.02 0.17 14.40
N LYS A 101 13.46 0.15 15.67
CA LYS A 101 13.33 -1.00 16.55
C LYS A 101 12.20 -0.77 17.54
N ASP A 102 11.56 -1.84 17.95
CA ASP A 102 10.62 -1.80 19.06
C ASP A 102 11.33 -1.35 20.33
N ILE A 103 10.64 -0.60 21.16
CA ILE A 103 11.17 -0.11 22.45
C ILE A 103 10.48 -0.87 23.56
N PHE A 104 11.28 -1.43 24.43
CA PHE A 104 10.86 -2.08 25.67
C PHE A 104 11.43 -1.31 26.84
N TYR A 105 10.56 -0.82 27.71
CA TYR A 105 10.95 -0.14 28.93
C TYR A 105 10.25 -0.79 30.13
N LYS A 106 11.01 -1.00 31.21
CA LYS A 106 10.51 -1.46 32.50
C LYS A 106 11.10 -0.57 33.58
N ASP A 107 10.25 0.03 34.41
CA ASP A 107 10.68 0.87 35.51
C ASP A 107 10.94 0.05 36.79
N ASN A 108 11.40 0.74 37.84
CA ASN A 108 11.70 0.14 39.15
C ASN A 108 10.46 -0.34 39.89
N LEU A 109 9.26 0.07 39.50
CA LEU A 109 7.97 -0.34 40.04
C LEU A 109 7.35 -1.49 39.25
N ASN A 110 8.10 -2.10 38.34
CA ASN A 110 7.64 -3.15 37.41
C ASN A 110 6.60 -2.72 36.37
N ASN A 111 6.39 -1.43 36.14
CA ASN A 111 5.58 -0.97 35.01
C ASN A 111 6.32 -1.28 33.71
N LYS A 112 5.57 -1.81 32.73
CA LYS A 112 6.10 -2.16 31.40
C LYS A 112 5.48 -1.26 30.36
N ILE A 113 6.32 -0.61 29.57
CA ILE A 113 5.90 0.21 28.43
C ILE A 113 6.52 -0.39 27.17
N GLU A 114 5.68 -0.70 26.21
CA GLU A 114 6.11 -1.20 24.89
C GLU A 114 5.71 -0.22 23.81
N TYR A 115 6.65 0.07 22.93
CA TYR A 115 6.39 0.79 21.69
C TYR A 115 6.71 -0.11 20.51
N LYS A 116 5.67 -0.53 19.76
CA LYS A 116 5.80 -1.47 18.64
C LYS A 116 5.56 -0.77 17.31
N TYR A 117 6.47 -1.01 16.37
CA TYR A 117 6.32 -0.60 14.98
C TYR A 117 5.70 -1.72 14.17
N VAL A 118 4.44 -1.57 13.81
CA VAL A 118 3.69 -2.57 13.06
C VAL A 118 3.52 -2.11 11.62
N PRO A 119 4.00 -2.88 10.62
CA PRO A 119 3.81 -2.52 9.22
C PRO A 119 2.33 -2.57 8.83
N ILE A 120 1.92 -1.71 7.91
CA ILE A 120 0.60 -1.84 7.28
C ILE A 120 0.54 -3.14 6.48
N GLN A 121 -0.63 -3.76 6.42
CA GLN A 121 -0.79 -5.09 5.82
C GLN A 121 -0.54 -5.11 4.32
N SER A 122 -0.99 -4.08 3.63
CA SER A 122 -0.81 -3.95 2.19
C SER A 122 -0.73 -2.48 1.77
N VAL A 123 -0.01 -2.22 0.68
CA VAL A 123 0.14 -0.91 0.08
C VAL A 123 -0.05 -1.01 -1.44
N GLY A 124 -0.77 -0.04 -2.00
CA GLY A 124 -0.84 0.19 -3.44
C GLY A 124 0.16 1.28 -3.84
N ILE A 125 0.93 1.02 -4.89
CA ILE A 125 1.89 1.98 -5.43
C ILE A 125 1.44 2.39 -6.83
N TYR A 126 1.09 3.65 -7.01
CA TYR A 126 0.87 4.20 -8.32
C TYR A 126 2.20 4.63 -8.93
N VAL A 127 2.53 4.04 -10.07
CA VAL A 127 3.77 4.34 -10.80
C VAL A 127 3.39 4.97 -12.14
N PRO A 128 3.70 6.26 -12.37
CA PRO A 128 3.51 6.87 -13.69
C PRO A 128 4.35 6.15 -14.74
N ALA A 129 3.88 6.13 -16.00
CA ALA A 129 4.63 5.54 -17.10
C ALA A 129 6.04 6.14 -17.19
N ASN A 130 7.04 5.30 -17.47
CA ASN A 130 8.44 5.68 -17.65
C ASN A 130 9.15 6.25 -16.40
N LEU A 131 8.61 6.06 -15.21
CA LEU A 131 9.23 6.52 -13.95
C LEU A 131 9.59 5.35 -13.01
N PRO A 132 10.60 4.52 -13.36
CA PRO A 132 11.01 3.40 -12.51
C PRO A 132 11.53 3.85 -11.14
N SER A 133 12.05 5.08 -11.03
CA SER A 133 12.46 5.68 -9.76
C SER A 133 11.32 5.77 -8.76
N THR A 134 10.12 6.10 -9.20
CA THR A 134 8.92 6.16 -8.33
C THR A 134 8.63 4.79 -7.72
N LEU A 135 8.76 3.72 -8.50
CA LEU A 135 8.62 2.35 -7.98
C LEU A 135 9.67 2.06 -6.91
N LEU A 136 10.95 2.33 -7.19
CA LEU A 136 12.05 2.05 -6.25
C LEU A 136 11.90 2.83 -4.95
N MET A 137 11.57 4.12 -5.03
CA MET A 137 11.44 4.99 -3.86
C MET A 137 10.26 4.64 -2.96
N ASN A 138 9.23 3.97 -3.47
CA ASN A 138 8.07 3.55 -2.68
C ASN A 138 8.13 2.07 -2.27
N ALA A 139 8.51 1.18 -3.19
CA ALA A 139 8.51 -0.26 -2.93
C ALA A 139 9.63 -0.69 -1.97
N ILE A 140 10.81 -0.07 -2.07
CA ILE A 140 11.96 -0.44 -1.21
C ILE A 140 11.68 -0.11 0.27
N PRO A 141 11.27 1.12 0.65
CA PRO A 141 10.88 1.43 2.02
C PRO A 141 9.74 0.55 2.54
N ALA A 142 8.71 0.31 1.72
CA ALA A 142 7.60 -0.55 2.08
C ALA A 142 8.07 -1.98 2.42
N LYS A 143 9.00 -2.53 1.62
CA LYS A 143 9.58 -3.86 1.85
C LYS A 143 10.43 -3.89 3.11
N ILE A 144 11.27 -2.87 3.36
CA ILE A 144 12.09 -2.75 4.56
C ILE A 144 11.23 -2.63 5.82
N ALA A 145 10.13 -1.89 5.74
CA ALA A 145 9.15 -1.77 6.82
C ALA A 145 8.40 -3.07 7.12
N GLY A 146 8.50 -4.11 6.26
CA GLY A 146 7.86 -5.40 6.47
C GLY A 146 6.45 -5.52 5.90
N VAL A 147 6.06 -4.64 4.96
CA VAL A 147 4.76 -4.73 4.28
C VAL A 147 4.70 -6.03 3.48
N LYS A 148 3.70 -6.87 3.78
CA LYS A 148 3.58 -8.21 3.19
C LYS A 148 3.04 -8.19 1.75
N ARG A 149 2.14 -7.25 1.44
CA ARG A 149 1.51 -7.14 0.13
C ARG A 149 1.75 -5.76 -0.47
N ILE A 150 2.47 -5.72 -1.59
CA ILE A 150 2.71 -4.52 -2.39
C ILE A 150 2.06 -4.74 -3.76
N VAL A 151 1.21 -3.78 -4.20
CA VAL A 151 0.42 -3.86 -5.44
C VAL A 151 0.61 -2.60 -6.26
#